data_4f4994e9e89bfaaa3fc71b52c6df75f0
#
_entry.id   4f4994e9e89bfaaa3fc71b52c6df75f0
#
_cell.length_a   1.000
_cell.length_b   1.000
_cell.length_c   1.000
_cell.angle_alpha   90.00
_cell.angle_beta   90.00
_cell.angle_gamma   90.00
#
_symmetry.space_group_name_H-M   'P 1'
#
loop_
_entity.id
_entity.type
_entity.pdbx_description
1 polymer ?
#
loop_
_entity_poly.entity_id
_entity_poly.type
_entity_poly.pdbx_seq_one_letter_code
_entity_poly.pdbx_strand_id
1 'polypeptide(L)'
;MHAHLRDDYKRHGTTSLFAALDVATGKVIGELHRRHRSTEFRKFLDRIDAEVPADLEVHLVLDNYGTHKTPLIHRWLLRHPRFHLHFTPTYSSWINQVERWFAELTEKQIRRGSHRSTRALDDAIRVNLADHNADPKPFVWVKSEDDIIDSIARFALRTSGTAH
;
A
#
# COMPACT_ATOMS: atom_id res chain seq x y z
N MET A 1 10.27 1.68 -9.06
CA MET A 1 9.51 2.15 -7.89
C MET A 1 9.18 0.96 -6.99
N HIS A 2 9.51 1.08 -5.73
CA HIS A 2 9.11 0.12 -4.70
C HIS A 2 8.05 0.80 -3.82
N ALA A 3 6.88 0.21 -3.74
CA ALA A 3 5.77 0.77 -2.97
C ALA A 3 5.14 -0.27 -2.06
N HIS A 4 4.66 0.17 -0.91
CA HIS A 4 3.90 -0.65 0.04
C HIS A 4 2.44 -0.22 0.05
N LEU A 5 1.55 -1.21 -0.04
CA LEU A 5 0.11 -1.03 0.00
C LEU A 5 -0.45 -1.44 1.35
N ARG A 6 -1.23 -0.56 1.94
CA ARG A 6 -1.98 -0.84 3.15
C ARG A 6 -3.47 -0.70 2.91
N ASP A 7 -4.20 -1.63 3.51
CA ASP A 7 -5.60 -1.51 3.84
C ASP A 7 -5.74 -1.38 5.35
N ASP A 8 -6.08 -0.22 5.83
CA ASP A 8 -6.57 -0.09 7.19
C ASP A 8 -7.45 1.15 7.37
N TYR A 9 -8.52 0.95 7.97
CA TYR A 9 -9.27 1.62 9.01
C TYR A 9 -10.77 1.28 8.98
N LYS A 10 -11.12 0.28 9.74
CA LYS A 10 -12.51 0.03 10.16
C LYS A 10 -12.79 0.79 11.45
N ARG A 11 -13.36 2.01 11.37
CA ARG A 11 -14.24 2.54 12.40
C ARG A 11 -15.00 3.77 11.89
N HIS A 12 -16.33 3.72 12.03
CA HIS A 12 -17.34 4.75 11.71
C HIS A 12 -17.59 5.00 10.21
N GLY A 13 -18.34 4.06 9.56
CA GLY A 13 -18.94 4.28 8.25
C GLY A 13 -17.92 4.25 7.11
N THR A 14 -17.53 3.07 6.69
CA THR A 14 -17.28 2.68 5.29
C THR A 14 -16.37 3.56 4.42
N THR A 15 -15.22 4.04 4.89
CA THR A 15 -14.18 4.55 4.00
C THR A 15 -12.91 3.73 4.18
N SER A 16 -12.39 3.19 3.09
CA SER A 16 -11.09 2.49 3.04
C SER A 16 -10.07 3.36 2.34
N LEU A 17 -8.92 3.53 2.95
CA LEU A 17 -7.77 4.20 2.33
C LEU A 17 -6.88 3.15 1.67
N PHE A 18 -6.74 3.22 0.36
CA PHE A 18 -5.64 2.57 -0.35
C PHE A 18 -4.47 3.53 -0.42
N ALA A 19 -3.32 3.10 0.03
CA ALA A 19 -2.13 3.94 0.02
C ALA A 19 -0.90 3.15 -0.39
N ALA A 20 -0.06 3.76 -1.22
CA ALA A 20 1.23 3.23 -1.64
C ALA A 20 2.32 4.23 -1.29
N LEU A 21 3.33 3.78 -0.55
CA LEU A 21 4.52 4.55 -0.23
C LEU A 21 5.61 4.23 -1.25
N ASP A 22 6.07 5.23 -1.99
CA ASP A 22 7.31 5.13 -2.74
C ASP A 22 8.48 5.31 -1.80
N VAL A 23 9.20 4.22 -1.53
CA VAL A 23 10.28 4.22 -0.54
C VAL A 23 11.48 5.07 -0.99
N ALA A 24 11.70 5.22 -2.28
CA ALA A 24 12.82 6.00 -2.81
C ALA A 24 12.61 7.50 -2.64
N THR A 25 11.40 7.99 -2.84
CA THR A 25 11.08 9.42 -2.78
C THR A 25 10.36 9.83 -1.50
N GLY A 26 9.74 8.88 -0.81
CA GLY A 26 8.85 9.14 0.34
C GLY A 26 7.47 9.65 -0.06
N LYS A 27 7.15 9.75 -1.36
CA LYS A 27 5.82 10.12 -1.82
C LYS A 27 4.80 9.05 -1.52
N VAL A 28 3.58 9.48 -1.23
CA VAL A 28 2.43 8.60 -1.00
C VAL A 28 1.39 8.84 -2.08
N ILE A 29 0.99 7.76 -2.75
CA ILE A 29 -0.19 7.73 -3.61
C ILE A 29 -1.33 7.21 -2.76
N GLY A 30 -2.36 8.00 -2.54
CA GLY A 30 -3.49 7.62 -1.69
C GLY A 30 -4.82 7.81 -2.40
N GLU A 31 -5.75 6.87 -2.19
CA GLU A 31 -7.08 6.90 -2.75
C GLU A 31 -8.11 6.37 -1.75
N LEU A 32 -9.19 7.13 -1.57
CA LEU A 32 -10.26 6.79 -0.64
C LEU A 32 -11.43 6.13 -1.38
N HIS A 33 -11.85 4.98 -0.91
CA HIS A 33 -12.99 4.23 -1.44
C HIS A 33 -13.96 3.84 -0.34
N ARG A 34 -15.24 3.75 -0.68
CA ARG A 34 -16.28 3.29 0.27
C ARG A 34 -16.19 1.79 0.56
N ARG A 35 -15.53 1.02 -0.28
CA ARG A 35 -15.41 -0.44 -0.17
C ARG A 35 -14.01 -0.88 -0.46
N HIS A 36 -13.61 -1.98 0.16
CA HIS A 36 -12.35 -2.66 -0.05
C HIS A 36 -12.58 -3.97 -0.81
N ARG A 37 -12.72 -3.87 -2.13
CA ARG A 37 -12.89 -5.03 -3.02
C ARG A 37 -11.80 -5.03 -4.09
N SER A 38 -11.68 -6.15 -4.82
CA SER A 38 -10.75 -6.24 -5.94
C SER A 38 -11.00 -5.21 -7.04
N THR A 39 -12.24 -4.75 -7.21
CA THR A 39 -12.57 -3.67 -8.15
C THR A 39 -11.96 -2.33 -7.75
N GLU A 40 -12.00 -1.96 -6.49
CA GLU A 40 -11.37 -0.75 -5.95
C GLU A 40 -9.85 -0.89 -5.97
N PHE A 41 -9.33 -2.07 -5.61
CA PHE A 41 -7.90 -2.34 -5.70
C PHE A 41 -7.38 -2.23 -7.14
N ARG A 42 -8.10 -2.77 -8.13
CA ARG A 42 -7.75 -2.60 -9.55
C ARG A 42 -7.70 -1.12 -9.96
N LYS A 43 -8.68 -0.32 -9.55
CA LYS A 43 -8.70 1.12 -9.83
C LYS A 43 -7.48 1.82 -9.22
N PHE A 44 -7.09 1.40 -8.04
CA PHE A 44 -5.91 1.93 -7.39
C PHE A 44 -4.61 1.54 -8.13
N LEU A 45 -4.52 0.32 -8.64
CA LEU A 45 -3.41 -0.09 -9.52
C LEU A 45 -3.37 0.75 -10.81
N ASP A 46 -4.53 1.03 -11.43
CA ASP A 46 -4.63 1.93 -12.59
C ASP A 46 -4.08 3.33 -12.26
N ARG A 47 -4.36 3.83 -11.06
CA ARG A 47 -3.84 5.11 -10.60
C ARG A 47 -2.33 5.10 -10.42
N ILE A 48 -1.77 4.06 -9.81
CA ILE A 48 -0.32 3.90 -9.69
C ILE A 48 0.32 3.86 -11.09
N ASP A 49 -0.28 3.11 -12.01
CA ASP A 49 0.21 3.01 -13.39
C ASP A 49 0.24 4.35 -14.12
N ALA A 50 -0.77 5.20 -13.87
CA ALA A 50 -0.83 6.54 -14.45
C ALA A 50 0.17 7.54 -13.83
N GLU A 51 0.51 7.39 -12.54
CA GLU A 51 1.40 8.32 -11.83
C GLU A 51 2.89 7.94 -11.94
N VAL A 52 3.19 6.66 -12.17
CA VAL A 52 4.58 6.19 -12.30
C VAL A 52 5.03 6.27 -13.76
N PRO A 53 6.21 6.85 -14.06
CA PRO A 53 6.75 6.89 -15.40
C PRO A 53 6.73 5.52 -16.09
N ALA A 54 6.35 5.49 -17.37
CA ALA A 54 6.07 4.24 -18.11
C ALA A 54 7.30 3.37 -18.34
N ASP A 55 8.48 3.93 -18.26
CA ASP A 55 9.79 3.26 -18.42
C ASP A 55 10.30 2.58 -17.14
N LEU A 56 9.60 2.77 -16.02
CA LEU A 56 9.99 2.19 -14.74
C LEU A 56 9.22 0.89 -14.44
N GLU A 57 9.95 -0.10 -13.96
CA GLU A 57 9.37 -1.28 -13.32
C GLU A 57 8.73 -0.90 -11.98
N VAL A 58 7.60 -1.53 -11.66
CA VAL A 58 6.84 -1.27 -10.43
C VAL A 58 6.81 -2.53 -9.58
N HIS A 59 7.48 -2.50 -8.45
CA HIS A 59 7.45 -3.56 -7.47
C HIS A 59 6.56 -3.14 -6.29
N LEU A 60 5.44 -3.82 -6.12
CA LEU A 60 4.52 -3.58 -5.02
C LEU A 60 4.68 -4.68 -3.98
N VAL A 61 4.97 -4.28 -2.76
CA VAL A 61 5.00 -5.16 -1.60
C VAL A 61 3.71 -4.97 -0.83
N LEU A 62 2.95 -6.03 -0.62
CA LEU A 62 1.63 -5.97 -0.01
C LEU A 62 1.38 -7.17 0.89
N ASP A 63 0.40 -7.05 1.78
CA ASP A 63 -0.02 -8.13 2.62
C ASP A 63 -0.74 -9.23 1.81
N ASN A 64 -0.86 -10.40 2.42
CA ASN A 64 -1.47 -11.56 1.77
C ASN A 64 -3.01 -11.53 1.84
N TYR A 65 -3.64 -10.41 1.48
CA TYR A 65 -5.08 -10.26 1.52
C TYR A 65 -5.76 -10.83 0.26
N GLY A 66 -6.90 -11.50 0.44
CA GLY A 66 -7.58 -12.24 -0.63
C GLY A 66 -8.01 -11.39 -1.83
N THR A 67 -8.37 -10.10 -1.64
CA THR A 67 -8.78 -9.21 -2.72
C THR A 67 -7.66 -8.89 -3.71
N HIS A 68 -6.41 -9.05 -3.29
CA HIS A 68 -5.24 -8.82 -4.14
C HIS A 68 -4.95 -9.99 -5.11
N LYS A 69 -5.59 -11.15 -4.89
CA LYS A 69 -5.32 -12.40 -5.63
C LYS A 69 -6.48 -12.88 -6.50
N THR A 70 -7.44 -12.03 -6.79
CA THR A 70 -8.61 -12.41 -7.59
C THR A 70 -8.28 -12.54 -9.08
N PRO A 71 -9.09 -13.29 -9.88
CA PRO A 71 -8.93 -13.36 -11.31
C PRO A 71 -8.90 -12.00 -12.02
N LEU A 72 -9.63 -11.02 -11.47
CA LEU A 72 -9.62 -9.64 -11.97
C LEU A 72 -8.21 -9.03 -11.91
N ILE A 73 -7.50 -9.20 -10.79
CA ILE A 73 -6.15 -8.70 -10.60
C ILE A 73 -5.14 -9.48 -11.46
N HIS A 74 -5.27 -10.80 -11.55
CA HIS A 74 -4.43 -11.60 -12.45
C HIS A 74 -4.53 -11.14 -13.90
N ARG A 75 -5.76 -10.91 -14.41
CA ARG A 75 -5.95 -10.39 -15.78
C ARG A 75 -5.36 -8.99 -15.96
N TRP A 76 -5.45 -8.16 -14.95
CA TRP A 76 -4.86 -6.82 -14.97
C TRP A 76 -3.32 -6.90 -15.07
N LEU A 77 -2.68 -7.74 -14.26
CA LEU A 77 -1.22 -7.96 -14.27
C LEU A 77 -0.71 -8.48 -15.62
N LEU A 78 -1.45 -9.37 -16.27
CA LEU A 78 -1.08 -9.85 -17.62
C LEU A 78 -0.99 -8.73 -18.65
N ARG A 79 -1.77 -7.65 -18.49
CA ARG A 79 -1.75 -6.47 -19.36
C ARG A 79 -0.73 -5.42 -18.93
N HIS A 80 -0.18 -5.54 -17.72
CA HIS A 80 0.75 -4.59 -17.12
C HIS A 80 2.02 -5.33 -16.67
N PRO A 81 2.85 -5.84 -17.61
CA PRO A 81 4.00 -6.71 -17.31
C PRO A 81 5.08 -6.00 -16.49
N ARG A 82 5.10 -4.67 -16.43
CA ARG A 82 6.00 -3.89 -15.58
C ARG A 82 5.64 -3.93 -14.08
N PHE A 83 4.47 -4.48 -13.71
CA PHE A 83 4.01 -4.61 -12.35
C PHE A 83 4.35 -5.98 -11.76
N HIS A 84 5.02 -5.98 -10.62
CA HIS A 84 5.43 -7.16 -9.87
C HIS A 84 4.88 -7.07 -8.45
N LEU A 85 3.93 -7.98 -8.11
CA LEU A 85 3.34 -8.04 -6.79
C LEU A 85 4.10 -9.04 -5.92
N HIS A 86 4.56 -8.59 -4.75
CA HIS A 86 5.25 -9.39 -3.76
C HIS A 86 4.39 -9.48 -2.51
N PHE A 87 3.81 -10.67 -2.28
CA PHE A 87 2.98 -10.91 -1.10
C PHE A 87 3.82 -11.31 0.09
N THR A 88 3.52 -10.74 1.23
CA THR A 88 4.23 -10.98 2.47
C THR A 88 3.37 -11.68 3.49
N PRO A 89 3.98 -12.43 4.44
CA PRO A 89 3.26 -12.96 5.59
C PRO A 89 2.67 -11.81 6.42
N THR A 90 1.49 -12.04 6.97
CA THR A 90 0.69 -11.07 7.73
C THR A 90 1.39 -10.45 8.96
N TYR A 91 2.58 -10.93 9.35
CA TYR A 91 3.32 -10.47 10.55
C TYR A 91 4.79 -10.19 10.29
N SER A 92 5.16 -9.77 9.10
CA SER A 92 6.55 -9.39 8.80
C SER A 92 6.92 -8.10 9.51
N SER A 93 8.03 -8.08 10.23
CA SER A 93 8.46 -6.94 11.07
C SER A 93 8.61 -5.61 10.30
N TRP A 94 8.95 -5.68 9.04
CA TRP A 94 9.11 -4.51 8.16
C TRP A 94 7.77 -3.99 7.62
N ILE A 95 6.75 -4.84 7.40
CA ILE A 95 5.37 -4.41 7.16
C ILE A 95 4.88 -3.63 8.36
N ASN A 96 5.14 -4.11 9.59
CA ASN A 96 4.76 -3.40 10.80
C ASN A 96 5.40 -2.01 10.90
N GLN A 97 6.59 -1.79 10.35
CA GLN A 97 7.21 -0.46 10.30
C GLN A 97 6.48 0.49 9.35
N VAL A 98 6.13 0.03 8.14
CA VAL A 98 5.35 0.81 7.17
C VAL A 98 3.94 1.07 7.70
N GLU A 99 3.30 0.06 8.30
CA GLU A 99 2.01 0.20 8.97
C GLU A 99 2.06 1.22 10.09
N ARG A 100 3.09 1.20 10.91
CA ARG A 100 3.28 2.19 11.98
C ARG A 100 3.43 3.59 11.42
N TRP A 101 4.20 3.75 10.36
CA TRP A 101 4.37 5.04 9.69
C TRP A 101 3.04 5.58 9.14
N PHE A 102 2.25 4.75 8.47
CA PHE A 102 0.91 5.14 8.03
C PHE A 102 -0.04 5.43 9.20
N ALA A 103 0.03 4.65 10.28
CA ALA A 103 -0.76 4.91 11.47
C ALA A 103 -0.42 6.27 12.10
N GLU A 104 0.85 6.62 12.20
CA GLU A 104 1.29 7.93 12.69
C GLU A 104 0.79 9.07 11.79
N LEU A 105 0.85 8.89 10.47
CA LEU A 105 0.37 9.87 9.52
C LEU A 105 -1.14 10.13 9.68
N THR A 106 -1.93 9.06 9.80
CA THR A 106 -3.39 9.16 9.95
C THR A 106 -3.80 9.56 11.37
N GLU A 107 -3.12 9.09 12.40
CA GLU A 107 -3.44 9.39 13.79
C GLU A 107 -3.23 10.86 14.13
N LYS A 108 -2.15 11.46 13.64
CA LYS A 108 -1.91 12.90 13.78
C LYS A 108 -3.05 13.74 13.23
N GLN A 109 -3.73 13.26 12.19
CA GLN A 109 -4.88 13.96 11.59
C GLN A 109 -6.18 13.69 12.35
N ILE A 110 -6.41 12.45 12.78
CA ILE A 110 -7.61 12.08 13.54
C ILE A 110 -7.61 12.77 14.92
N ARG A 111 -6.47 12.89 15.58
CA ARG A 111 -6.36 13.56 16.89
C ARG A 111 -6.45 15.08 16.81
N ARG A 112 -6.10 15.70 15.67
CA ARG A 112 -6.13 17.16 15.49
C ARG A 112 -7.51 17.70 15.11
N GLY A 113 -8.47 16.85 14.73
CA GLY A 113 -9.79 17.28 14.29
C GLY A 113 -10.92 16.46 14.89
N SER A 114 -11.91 17.12 15.46
CA SER A 114 -13.23 16.53 15.66
C SER A 114 -13.93 16.46 14.30
N HIS A 115 -13.77 15.33 13.59
CA HIS A 115 -14.42 15.16 12.29
C HIS A 115 -15.91 14.88 12.50
N ARG A 116 -16.76 15.82 12.10
CA ARG A 116 -18.22 15.72 12.24
C ARG A 116 -18.87 14.82 11.19
N SER A 117 -18.13 14.39 10.15
CA SER A 117 -18.64 13.54 9.08
C SER A 117 -17.51 12.77 8.41
N THR A 118 -17.86 11.66 7.74
CA THR A 118 -16.93 10.87 6.90
C THR A 118 -16.27 11.74 5.82
N ARG A 119 -17.03 12.66 5.24
CA ARG A 119 -16.53 13.57 4.21
C ARG A 119 -15.45 14.52 4.76
N ALA A 120 -15.63 15.03 5.97
CA ALA A 120 -14.63 15.88 6.61
C ALA A 120 -13.33 15.12 6.91
N LEU A 121 -13.43 13.85 7.29
CA LEU A 121 -12.28 12.97 7.47
C LEU A 121 -11.57 12.71 6.15
N ASP A 122 -12.31 12.42 5.08
CA ASP A 122 -11.76 12.19 3.73
C ASP A 122 -11.00 13.43 3.23
N ASP A 123 -11.56 14.60 3.39
CA ASP A 123 -10.94 15.88 3.01
C ASP A 123 -9.66 16.13 3.83
N ALA A 124 -9.67 15.86 5.14
CA ALA A 124 -8.51 16.00 6.01
C ALA A 124 -7.38 15.04 5.62
N ILE A 125 -7.70 13.80 5.27
CA ILE A 125 -6.71 12.82 4.80
C ILE A 125 -6.10 13.28 3.46
N ARG A 126 -6.90 13.77 2.52
CA ARG A 126 -6.42 14.29 1.24
C ARG A 126 -5.48 15.48 1.40
N VAL A 127 -5.84 16.43 2.25
CA VAL A 127 -4.99 17.58 2.57
C VAL A 127 -3.66 17.13 3.17
N ASN A 128 -3.71 16.20 4.11
CA ASN A 128 -2.50 15.68 4.74
C ASN A 128 -1.57 14.95 3.75
N LEU A 129 -2.13 14.14 2.86
CA LEU A 129 -1.36 13.48 1.80
C LEU A 129 -0.71 14.52 0.86
N ALA A 130 -1.44 15.57 0.52
CA ALA A 130 -0.92 16.66 -0.31
C ALA A 130 0.22 17.41 0.39
N ASP A 131 0.06 17.75 1.67
CA ASP A 131 1.09 18.41 2.48
C ASP A 131 2.33 17.53 2.63
N HIS A 132 2.14 16.23 2.89
CA HIS A 132 3.25 15.28 2.95
C HIS A 132 4.00 15.19 1.63
N ASN A 133 3.28 15.12 0.50
CA ASN A 133 3.87 15.00 -0.82
C ASN A 133 4.51 16.32 -1.33
N ALA A 134 4.25 17.45 -0.68
CA ALA A 134 4.89 18.72 -0.99
C ALA A 134 6.37 18.75 -0.58
N ASP A 135 6.72 18.02 0.52
CA ASP A 135 8.11 17.86 0.97
C ASP A 135 8.33 16.40 1.44
N PRO A 136 8.29 15.43 0.52
CA PRO A 136 8.42 14.03 0.88
C PRO A 136 9.86 13.69 1.23
N LYS A 137 10.06 12.89 2.28
CA LYS A 137 11.36 12.38 2.66
C LYS A 137 11.45 10.89 2.41
N PRO A 138 12.55 10.39 1.84
CA PRO A 138 12.74 8.96 1.65
C PRO A 138 12.50 8.18 2.94
N PHE A 139 11.87 7.02 2.80
CA PHE A 139 11.67 6.14 3.95
C PHE A 139 12.99 5.48 4.33
N VAL A 140 13.37 5.57 5.60
CA VAL A 140 14.61 4.95 6.10
C VAL A 140 14.29 3.54 6.58
N TRP A 141 14.78 2.54 5.85
CA TRP A 141 14.67 1.14 6.23
C TRP A 141 15.74 0.76 7.25
N VAL A 142 15.36 -0.03 8.24
CA VAL A 142 16.30 -0.66 9.17
C VAL A 142 16.98 -1.88 8.52
N LYS A 143 16.36 -2.45 7.47
CA LYS A 143 16.89 -3.55 6.66
C LYS A 143 17.09 -3.10 5.23
N SER A 144 18.12 -3.63 4.56
CA SER A 144 18.37 -3.40 3.14
C SER A 144 17.25 -4.02 2.27
N GLU A 145 17.11 -3.51 1.03
CA GLU A 145 16.19 -4.07 0.05
C GLU A 145 16.45 -5.56 -0.20
N ASP A 146 17.71 -5.96 -0.28
CA ASP A 146 18.12 -7.35 -0.47
C ASP A 146 17.68 -8.23 0.71
N ASP A 147 17.82 -7.78 1.95
CA ASP A 147 17.36 -8.51 3.13
C ASP A 147 15.83 -8.74 3.10
N ILE A 148 15.08 -7.79 2.55
CA ILE A 148 13.63 -7.88 2.42
C ILE A 148 13.27 -8.91 1.35
N ILE A 149 13.89 -8.82 0.17
CA ILE A 149 13.69 -9.76 -0.95
C ILE A 149 14.06 -11.18 -0.55
N ASP A 150 15.20 -11.36 0.11
CA ASP A 150 15.64 -12.64 0.64
C ASP A 150 14.70 -13.23 1.69
N SER A 151 14.12 -12.36 2.52
CA SER A 151 13.09 -12.76 3.51
C SER A 151 11.83 -13.27 2.84
N ILE A 152 11.39 -12.61 1.77
CA ILE A 152 10.21 -13.00 0.98
C ILE A 152 10.48 -14.32 0.24
N ALA A 153 11.64 -14.45 -0.40
CA ALA A 153 12.05 -15.66 -1.12
C ALA A 153 12.11 -16.87 -0.17
N ARG A 154 12.71 -16.72 1.01
CA ARG A 154 12.76 -17.78 2.04
C ARG A 154 11.38 -18.19 2.54
N PHE A 155 10.44 -17.27 2.66
CA PHE A 155 9.07 -17.60 3.04
C PHE A 155 8.34 -18.36 1.93
N ALA A 156 8.45 -17.92 0.68
CA ALA A 156 7.85 -18.60 -0.47
C ALA A 156 8.34 -20.06 -0.59
N LEU A 157 9.63 -20.31 -0.35
CA LEU A 157 10.21 -21.65 -0.35
C LEU A 157 9.69 -22.54 0.79
N ARG A 158 9.43 -21.98 1.99
CA ARG A 158 8.86 -22.71 3.13
C ARG A 158 7.40 -23.09 2.90
N THR A 159 6.62 -22.22 2.28
CA THR A 159 5.21 -22.48 1.99
C THR A 159 5.00 -23.44 0.84
N SER A 160 5.93 -23.51 -0.13
CA SER A 160 5.88 -24.48 -1.21
C SER A 160 6.40 -25.88 -0.81
N GLY A 161 7.18 -26.00 0.27
CA GLY A 161 7.73 -27.27 0.77
C GLY A 161 6.82 -28.02 1.75
N THR A 162 5.67 -27.49 2.14
CA THR A 162 4.72 -28.13 3.07
C THR A 162 3.51 -28.80 2.39
N ALA A 163 3.55 -28.94 1.06
CA ALA A 163 2.57 -29.73 0.32
C ALA A 163 3.08 -31.17 0.10
N HIS A 164 3.04 -31.96 1.17
CA HIS A 164 3.07 -33.43 1.14
C HIS A 164 2.02 -33.98 2.07
#